data_8c3a1ec5fb62b87c0396a3d3182fc928
#
_entry.id   8c3a1ec5fb62b87c0396a3d3182fc928
#
_cell.length_a   1.000
_cell.length_b   1.000
_cell.length_c   1.000
_cell.angle_alpha   90.00
_cell.angle_beta   90.00
_cell.angle_gamma   90.00
#
_symmetry.space_group_name_H-M   'P 1'
#
loop_
_entity.id
_entity.type
_entity.pdbx_description
1 polymer ?
#
loop_
_entity_poly.entity_id
_entity_poly.type
_entity_poly.pdbx_seq_one_letter_code
_entity_poly.pdbx_strand_id
1 'polypeptide(L)'
;MTPQDINANYIADLYGETYLAEENPAARTRLAVRALFPGIAVVAIASAAATWFSEHYAMPVILAGLLIGLALNFVSAERKVHPGLDFCGTSCLRWGIVLLGTQVTAMQIGGLGIVAFLGLIGIMTIVIGAGLLGAQWGGQSRYAGWLAGGATAICGASAALAIYAVIGRERLNQNQFTLTLVGVALASAIAMSFYPLIAAALDFSDRQAGFLMGAAVHDVAQALGGGYSYSQNAGEVATIVKLSRVALLAPAVALIGLAIGSSGGKPKGLIAKLK
;
A
#
# COMPACT_ATOMS: atom_id res chain seq x y z
N MET A 1 -28.88 -15.29 -0.59
CA MET A 1 -27.52 -14.96 -0.19
C MET A 1 -26.88 -16.23 0.33
N THR A 2 -25.88 -16.75 -0.38
CA THR A 2 -25.17 -17.97 0.03
C THR A 2 -24.06 -17.61 1.03
N PRO A 3 -23.61 -18.52 1.89
CA PRO A 3 -22.52 -18.27 2.84
C PRO A 3 -21.19 -17.84 2.16
N GLN A 4 -21.04 -18.10 0.87
CA GLN A 4 -19.87 -17.68 0.07
C GLN A 4 -19.90 -16.18 -0.29
N ASP A 5 -21.10 -15.59 -0.43
CA ASP A 5 -21.25 -14.17 -0.74
C ASP A 5 -20.87 -13.26 0.44
N ILE A 6 -21.05 -13.76 1.66
CA ILE A 6 -20.77 -13.01 2.90
C ILE A 6 -19.26 -12.90 3.14
N ASN A 7 -18.48 -13.95 2.84
CA ASN A 7 -17.03 -13.96 3.05
C ASN A 7 -16.26 -13.11 2.03
N ALA A 8 -16.68 -13.08 0.78
CA ALA A 8 -16.02 -12.31 -0.27
C ALA A 8 -16.16 -10.80 -0.02
N ASN A 9 -17.35 -10.36 0.41
CA ASN A 9 -17.60 -8.95 0.72
C ASN A 9 -16.88 -8.49 2.00
N TYR A 10 -16.76 -9.35 3.02
CA TYR A 10 -16.11 -9.00 4.28
C TYR A 10 -14.60 -8.78 4.15
N ILE A 11 -13.94 -9.56 3.29
CA ILE A 11 -12.50 -9.42 3.05
C ILE A 11 -12.20 -8.24 2.11
N ALA A 12 -13.10 -7.94 1.15
CA ALA A 12 -13.00 -6.75 0.31
C ALA A 12 -13.18 -5.46 1.15
N ASP A 13 -14.08 -5.46 2.12
CA ASP A 13 -14.32 -4.34 3.05
C ASP A 13 -13.11 -4.05 3.96
N LEU A 14 -12.30 -5.06 4.30
CA LEU A 14 -11.14 -4.91 5.18
C LEU A 14 -10.04 -4.01 4.57
N TYR A 15 -10.03 -3.85 3.25
CA TYR A 15 -9.07 -3.04 2.52
C TYR A 15 -9.69 -1.83 1.80
N GLY A 16 -11.00 -1.58 2.00
CA GLY A 16 -11.71 -0.49 1.30
C GLY A 16 -11.78 -0.69 -0.22
N GLU A 17 -11.64 -1.93 -0.68
CA GLU A 17 -11.51 -2.25 -2.09
C GLU A 17 -12.73 -2.99 -2.64
N THR A 18 -13.88 -2.34 -2.57
CA THR A 18 -15.09 -2.71 -3.32
C THR A 18 -14.94 -2.58 -4.85
N TYR A 19 -13.70 -2.48 -5.35
CA TYR A 19 -13.43 -2.39 -6.79
C TYR A 19 -13.71 -3.66 -7.58
N LEU A 20 -13.98 -4.77 -6.90
CA LEU A 20 -14.21 -6.06 -7.54
C LEU A 20 -15.69 -6.47 -7.63
N ALA A 21 -16.58 -5.74 -6.98
CA ALA A 21 -18.00 -5.85 -7.27
C ALA A 21 -18.31 -5.01 -8.51
N GLU A 22 -18.91 -5.63 -9.52
CA GLU A 22 -19.54 -4.92 -10.65
C GLU A 22 -20.72 -4.11 -10.12
N GLU A 23 -20.45 -2.96 -9.51
CA GLU A 23 -21.50 -2.02 -9.15
C GLU A 23 -21.82 -1.12 -10.34
N ASN A 24 -23.09 -1.14 -10.68
CA ASN A 24 -23.76 -0.28 -11.63
C ASN A 24 -23.30 1.18 -11.44
N PRO A 25 -22.65 1.83 -12.44
CA PRO A 25 -22.12 3.19 -12.30
C PRO A 25 -23.18 4.25 -11.95
N ALA A 26 -24.46 3.96 -12.13
CA ALA A 26 -25.55 4.84 -11.76
C ALA A 26 -25.84 4.90 -10.24
N ALA A 27 -25.42 3.91 -9.46
CA ALA A 27 -25.60 3.89 -8.00
C ALA A 27 -24.56 4.73 -7.23
N ARG A 28 -23.46 5.12 -7.89
CA ARG A 28 -22.37 5.92 -7.31
C ARG A 28 -22.72 7.39 -7.05
N THR A 29 -23.82 7.88 -7.64
CA THR A 29 -24.19 9.29 -7.60
C THR A 29 -25.13 9.56 -6.44
N ARG A 30 -24.62 10.08 -5.36
CA ARG A 30 -25.28 10.59 -4.14
C ARG A 30 -25.23 9.66 -2.92
N LEU A 31 -24.06 9.26 -2.50
CA LEU A 31 -23.83 9.12 -1.07
C LEU A 31 -24.03 10.51 -0.48
N ALA A 32 -25.22 10.76 0.10
CA ALA A 32 -25.50 12.05 0.72
C ALA A 32 -24.37 12.34 1.71
N VAL A 33 -23.83 13.57 1.72
CA VAL A 33 -22.78 14.01 2.65
C VAL A 33 -23.07 13.57 4.09
N ARG A 34 -24.35 13.46 4.45
CA ARG A 34 -24.82 12.91 5.74
C ARG A 34 -24.41 11.46 5.99
N ALA A 35 -24.25 10.63 4.95
CA ALA A 35 -23.83 9.23 5.13
C ALA A 35 -22.30 9.12 5.37
N LEU A 36 -21.52 10.09 4.91
CA LEU A 36 -20.05 10.13 5.12
C LEU A 36 -19.70 10.69 6.50
N PHE A 37 -20.57 11.55 7.06
CA PHE A 37 -20.27 12.32 8.27
C PHE A 37 -19.83 11.47 9.47
N PRO A 38 -20.51 10.37 9.83
CA PRO A 38 -20.14 9.59 11.02
C PRO A 38 -18.73 9.03 10.94
N GLY A 39 -18.33 8.46 9.78
CA GLY A 39 -16.98 7.92 9.59
C GLY A 39 -15.92 9.00 9.51
N ILE A 40 -16.20 10.12 8.82
CA ILE A 40 -15.27 11.27 8.77
C ILE A 40 -15.08 11.86 10.17
N ALA A 41 -16.12 11.97 10.97
CA ALA A 41 -16.04 12.48 12.34
C ALA A 41 -15.14 11.59 13.22
N VAL A 42 -15.25 10.26 13.11
CA VAL A 42 -14.39 9.32 13.82
C VAL A 42 -12.92 9.51 13.41
N VAL A 43 -12.64 9.59 12.11
CA VAL A 43 -11.27 9.81 11.62
C VAL A 43 -10.73 11.16 12.06
N ALA A 44 -11.54 12.23 12.01
CA ALA A 44 -11.14 13.56 12.43
C ALA A 44 -10.78 13.61 13.92
N ILE A 45 -11.62 13.00 14.79
CA ILE A 45 -11.36 12.91 16.23
C ILE A 45 -10.11 12.09 16.50
N ALA A 46 -9.95 10.94 15.84
CA ALA A 46 -8.76 10.10 15.98
C ALA A 46 -7.49 10.83 15.54
N SER A 47 -7.56 11.58 14.44
CA SER A 47 -6.44 12.39 13.95
C SER A 47 -6.10 13.53 14.90
N ALA A 48 -7.10 14.23 15.44
CA ALA A 48 -6.90 15.29 16.45
C ALA A 48 -6.28 14.73 17.74
N ALA A 49 -6.73 13.55 18.18
CA ALA A 49 -6.12 12.86 19.31
C ALA A 49 -4.66 12.48 19.01
N ALA A 50 -4.37 11.95 17.81
CA ALA A 50 -3.02 11.57 17.41
C ALA A 50 -2.06 12.78 17.41
N THR A 51 -2.50 13.93 16.89
CA THR A 51 -1.70 15.16 16.92
C THR A 51 -1.48 15.65 18.34
N TRP A 52 -2.51 15.63 19.20
CA TRP A 52 -2.38 16.01 20.59
C TRP A 52 -1.38 15.13 21.35
N PHE A 53 -1.46 13.78 21.16
CA PHE A 53 -0.49 12.85 21.75
C PHE A 53 0.93 13.10 21.23
N SER A 54 1.07 13.38 19.93
CA SER A 54 2.36 13.70 19.32
C SER A 54 3.03 14.90 19.96
N GLU A 55 2.27 15.98 20.17
CA GLU A 55 2.78 17.23 20.76
C GLU A 55 3.15 17.09 22.24
N HIS A 56 2.38 16.31 23.00
CA HIS A 56 2.58 16.21 24.45
C HIS A 56 3.56 15.13 24.88
N TYR A 57 3.71 14.06 24.10
CA TYR A 57 4.54 12.91 24.45
C TYR A 57 5.74 12.71 23.52
N ALA A 58 6.03 13.67 22.64
CA ALA A 58 7.10 13.58 21.64
C ALA A 58 7.06 12.29 20.81
N MET A 59 5.85 11.75 20.60
CA MET A 59 5.61 10.52 19.80
C MET A 59 5.32 10.90 18.37
N PRO A 60 5.86 10.18 17.36
CA PRO A 60 5.51 10.42 15.96
C PRO A 60 4.00 10.35 15.71
N VAL A 61 3.42 11.38 15.09
CA VAL A 61 1.97 11.50 14.88
C VAL A 61 1.38 10.31 14.12
N ILE A 62 2.13 9.76 13.17
CA ILE A 62 1.70 8.61 12.37
C ILE A 62 1.61 7.36 13.24
N LEU A 63 2.57 7.16 14.15
CA LEU A 63 2.53 6.05 15.10
C LEU A 63 1.36 6.19 16.07
N ALA A 64 1.15 7.40 16.62
CA ALA A 64 -0.01 7.68 17.47
C ALA A 64 -1.33 7.41 16.74
N GLY A 65 -1.45 7.86 15.48
CA GLY A 65 -2.62 7.62 14.64
C GLY A 65 -2.88 6.14 14.37
N LEU A 66 -1.84 5.35 14.12
CA LEU A 66 -1.96 3.90 13.95
C LEU A 66 -2.44 3.19 15.22
N LEU A 67 -1.86 3.54 16.38
CA LEU A 67 -2.25 2.94 17.66
C LEU A 67 -3.69 3.30 18.02
N ILE A 68 -4.08 4.57 17.83
CA ILE A 68 -5.46 5.01 18.06
C ILE A 68 -6.42 4.33 17.08
N GLY A 69 -6.06 4.22 15.80
CA GLY A 69 -6.85 3.52 14.79
C GLY A 69 -7.04 2.04 15.14
N LEU A 70 -6.00 1.38 15.62
CA LEU A 70 -6.08 -0.02 16.07
C LEU A 70 -6.99 -0.15 17.31
N ALA A 71 -6.86 0.75 18.27
CA ALA A 71 -7.70 0.78 19.48
C ALA A 71 -9.17 1.02 19.13
N LEU A 72 -9.46 1.81 18.09
CA LEU A 72 -10.81 2.10 17.61
C LEU A 72 -11.36 1.04 16.64
N ASN A 73 -10.68 -0.10 16.45
CA ASN A 73 -11.13 -1.13 15.52
C ASN A 73 -12.57 -1.61 15.78
N PHE A 74 -13.04 -1.58 17.02
CA PHE A 74 -14.41 -1.93 17.36
C PHE A 74 -15.47 -1.03 16.70
N VAL A 75 -15.10 0.20 16.33
CA VAL A 75 -16.01 1.14 15.63
C VAL A 75 -16.33 0.63 14.21
N SER A 76 -15.46 -0.19 13.62
CA SER A 76 -15.70 -0.81 12.33
C SER A 76 -16.83 -1.86 12.35
N ALA A 77 -17.32 -2.25 13.51
CA ALA A 77 -18.51 -3.10 13.61
C ALA A 77 -19.81 -2.34 13.28
N GLU A 78 -19.82 -1.01 13.38
CA GLU A 78 -20.98 -0.17 13.10
C GLU A 78 -21.06 0.20 11.62
N ARG A 79 -22.01 -0.37 10.88
CA ARG A 79 -22.16 -0.16 9.42
C ARG A 79 -22.35 1.29 8.99
N LYS A 80 -22.86 2.16 9.88
CA LYS A 80 -23.10 3.57 9.57
C LYS A 80 -21.80 4.37 9.37
N VAL A 81 -20.70 3.92 9.93
CA VAL A 81 -19.40 4.62 9.79
C VAL A 81 -18.62 4.19 8.57
N HIS A 82 -18.92 3.01 8.00
CA HIS A 82 -18.18 2.46 6.84
C HIS A 82 -18.04 3.43 5.67
N PRO A 83 -19.10 4.08 5.15
CA PRO A 83 -18.95 4.95 4.00
C PRO A 83 -17.95 6.08 4.21
N GLY A 84 -17.92 6.65 5.42
CA GLY A 84 -16.96 7.71 5.77
C GLY A 84 -15.56 7.18 6.01
N LEU A 85 -15.40 6.01 6.64
CA LEU A 85 -14.10 5.36 6.81
C LEU A 85 -13.49 5.01 5.44
N ASP A 86 -14.28 4.43 4.53
CA ASP A 86 -13.83 4.08 3.18
C ASP A 86 -13.45 5.32 2.38
N PHE A 87 -14.23 6.40 2.49
CA PHE A 87 -13.89 7.68 1.87
C PHE A 87 -12.55 8.23 2.38
N CYS A 88 -12.31 8.18 3.69
CA CYS A 88 -11.04 8.61 4.28
C CYS A 88 -9.90 7.68 3.87
N GLY A 89 -10.10 6.37 3.94
CA GLY A 89 -9.09 5.37 3.61
C GLY A 89 -8.73 5.32 2.12
N THR A 90 -9.62 5.78 1.24
CA THR A 90 -9.36 5.80 -0.22
C THR A 90 -9.09 7.19 -0.75
N SER A 91 -10.06 8.10 -0.64
CA SER A 91 -9.96 9.42 -1.27
C SER A 91 -9.04 10.37 -0.49
N CYS A 92 -9.23 10.48 0.85
CA CYS A 92 -8.37 11.37 1.65
C CYS A 92 -6.92 10.86 1.67
N LEU A 93 -6.71 9.54 1.76
CA LEU A 93 -5.38 8.96 1.68
C LEU A 93 -4.70 9.27 0.34
N ARG A 94 -5.40 9.13 -0.79
CA ARG A 94 -4.85 9.49 -2.11
C ARG A 94 -4.47 10.96 -2.19
N TRP A 95 -5.33 11.85 -1.75
CA TRP A 95 -5.03 13.28 -1.69
C TRP A 95 -3.86 13.58 -0.74
N GLY A 96 -3.79 12.91 0.40
CA GLY A 96 -2.66 13.00 1.31
C GLY A 96 -1.34 12.61 0.65
N ILE A 97 -1.31 11.49 -0.08
CA ILE A 97 -0.12 11.04 -0.83
C ILE A 97 0.25 12.04 -1.94
N VAL A 98 -0.73 12.60 -2.65
CA VAL A 98 -0.46 13.64 -3.67
C VAL A 98 0.15 14.89 -3.02
N LEU A 99 -0.40 15.35 -1.89
CA LEU A 99 0.13 16.50 -1.15
C LEU A 99 1.55 16.24 -0.61
N LEU A 100 1.80 15.04 -0.07
CA LEU A 100 3.16 14.63 0.32
C LEU A 100 4.10 14.62 -0.89
N GLY A 101 3.62 14.15 -2.05
CA GLY A 101 4.38 14.16 -3.29
C GLY A 101 4.78 15.56 -3.75
N THR A 102 3.96 16.58 -3.48
CA THR A 102 4.31 17.98 -3.82
C THR A 102 5.40 18.57 -2.92
N GLN A 103 5.57 18.02 -1.71
CA GLN A 103 6.64 18.43 -0.81
C GLN A 103 7.99 17.81 -1.19
N VAL A 104 7.97 16.70 -1.91
CA VAL A 104 9.19 16.03 -2.39
C VAL A 104 9.60 16.65 -3.72
N THR A 105 10.64 17.46 -3.69
CA THR A 105 11.19 18.10 -4.89
C THR A 105 12.06 17.13 -5.69
N ALA A 106 12.17 17.35 -7.00
CA ALA A 106 13.10 16.61 -7.86
C ALA A 106 14.56 16.71 -7.34
N MET A 107 14.91 17.82 -6.68
CA MET A 107 16.21 18.03 -6.05
C MET A 107 16.43 17.10 -4.87
N GLN A 108 15.41 16.84 -4.04
CA GLN A 108 15.49 15.88 -2.92
C GLN A 108 15.63 14.44 -3.41
N ILE A 109 14.92 14.07 -4.49
CA ILE A 109 15.07 12.78 -5.15
C ILE A 109 16.50 12.65 -5.72
N GLY A 110 17.02 13.70 -6.35
CA GLY A 110 18.42 13.78 -6.79
C GLY A 110 19.42 13.69 -5.63
N GLY A 111 19.07 14.27 -4.47
CA GLY A 111 19.86 14.22 -3.23
C GLY A 111 19.96 12.82 -2.60
N LEU A 112 19.04 11.90 -2.97
CA LEU A 112 19.16 10.49 -2.59
C LEU A 112 20.43 9.86 -3.18
N GLY A 113 20.86 10.35 -4.32
CA GLY A 113 22.03 9.90 -5.06
C GLY A 113 21.74 8.70 -5.96
N ILE A 114 22.50 8.63 -7.06
CA ILE A 114 22.32 7.58 -8.06
C ILE A 114 22.50 6.17 -7.49
N VAL A 115 23.39 6.01 -6.52
CA VAL A 115 23.66 4.71 -5.88
C VAL A 115 22.44 4.20 -5.12
N ALA A 116 21.79 5.06 -4.33
CA ALA A 116 20.58 4.69 -3.61
C ALA A 116 19.42 4.37 -4.56
N PHE A 117 19.27 5.12 -5.65
CA PHE A 117 18.25 4.87 -6.66
C PHE A 117 18.48 3.55 -7.42
N LEU A 118 19.70 3.27 -7.83
CA LEU A 118 20.07 1.99 -8.44
C LEU A 118 19.91 0.83 -7.45
N GLY A 119 20.27 1.04 -6.19
CA GLY A 119 20.03 0.08 -5.10
C GLY A 119 18.55 -0.23 -4.95
N LEU A 120 17.68 0.79 -5.01
CA LEU A 120 16.24 0.62 -4.94
C LEU A 120 15.68 -0.24 -6.10
N ILE A 121 16.12 0.05 -7.34
CA ILE A 121 15.76 -0.76 -8.52
C ILE A 121 16.28 -2.20 -8.36
N GLY A 122 17.52 -2.36 -7.88
CA GLY A 122 18.11 -3.67 -7.60
C GLY A 122 17.28 -4.48 -6.59
N ILE A 123 16.92 -3.87 -5.46
CA ILE A 123 16.06 -4.49 -4.44
C ILE A 123 14.70 -4.90 -5.05
N MET A 124 14.06 -4.00 -5.80
CA MET A 124 12.78 -4.31 -6.45
C MET A 124 12.90 -5.51 -7.40
N THR A 125 13.97 -5.56 -8.20
CA THR A 125 14.21 -6.66 -9.14
C THR A 125 14.45 -7.98 -8.40
N ILE A 126 15.25 -7.98 -7.33
CA ILE A 126 15.52 -9.16 -6.50
C ILE A 126 14.22 -9.66 -5.86
N VAL A 127 13.40 -8.77 -5.31
CA VAL A 127 12.13 -9.13 -4.66
C VAL A 127 11.13 -9.72 -5.66
N ILE A 128 11.03 -9.16 -6.86
CA ILE A 128 10.21 -9.75 -7.93
C ILE A 128 10.73 -11.14 -8.30
N GLY A 129 12.04 -11.29 -8.48
CA GLY A 129 12.69 -12.57 -8.76
C GLY A 129 12.44 -13.60 -7.66
N ALA A 130 12.59 -13.20 -6.39
CA ALA A 130 12.29 -14.04 -5.24
C ALA A 130 10.81 -14.48 -5.21
N GLY A 131 9.87 -13.59 -5.55
CA GLY A 131 8.47 -13.94 -5.68
C GLY A 131 8.20 -14.98 -6.77
N LEU A 132 8.87 -14.88 -7.91
CA LEU A 132 8.76 -15.86 -9.00
C LEU A 132 9.35 -17.23 -8.58
N LEU A 133 10.52 -17.24 -7.96
CA LEU A 133 11.16 -18.46 -7.47
C LEU A 133 10.34 -19.10 -6.34
N GLY A 134 9.87 -18.30 -5.39
CA GLY A 134 9.03 -18.79 -4.29
C GLY A 134 7.72 -19.41 -4.77
N ALA A 135 7.10 -18.83 -5.79
CA ALA A 135 5.91 -19.40 -6.41
C ALA A 135 6.21 -20.77 -7.07
N GLN A 136 7.35 -20.89 -7.76
CA GLN A 136 7.77 -22.17 -8.36
C GLN A 136 8.01 -23.24 -7.28
N TRP A 137 8.71 -22.91 -6.21
CA TRP A 137 8.97 -23.85 -5.09
C TRP A 137 7.69 -24.24 -4.34
N GLY A 138 6.74 -23.30 -4.22
CA GLY A 138 5.43 -23.54 -3.64
C GLY A 138 4.42 -24.22 -4.56
N GLY A 139 4.81 -24.65 -5.77
CA GLY A 139 3.89 -25.28 -6.74
C GLY A 139 2.81 -24.32 -7.25
N GLN A 140 3.01 -23.02 -7.12
CA GLN A 140 2.07 -22.00 -7.59
C GLN A 140 2.37 -21.57 -9.02
N SER A 141 1.37 -20.97 -9.67
CA SER A 141 1.55 -20.43 -11.01
C SER A 141 2.57 -19.28 -11.02
N ARG A 142 3.28 -19.11 -12.13
CA ARG A 142 4.17 -17.94 -12.32
C ARG A 142 3.42 -16.61 -12.19
N TYR A 143 2.11 -16.60 -12.45
CA TYR A 143 1.27 -15.41 -12.30
C TYR A 143 1.10 -15.02 -10.83
N ALA A 144 0.97 -16.02 -9.94
CA ALA A 144 0.99 -15.77 -8.49
C ALA A 144 2.36 -15.22 -8.05
N GLY A 145 3.45 -15.69 -8.64
CA GLY A 145 4.80 -15.14 -8.40
C GLY A 145 4.95 -13.69 -8.83
N TRP A 146 4.45 -13.32 -10.02
CA TRP A 146 4.42 -11.93 -10.46
C TRP A 146 3.58 -11.05 -9.54
N LEU A 147 2.40 -11.56 -9.11
CA LEU A 147 1.53 -10.85 -8.19
C LEU A 147 2.21 -10.61 -6.83
N ALA A 148 2.68 -11.67 -6.18
CA ALA A 148 3.28 -11.59 -4.85
C ALA A 148 4.60 -10.80 -4.88
N GLY A 149 5.50 -11.10 -5.83
CA GLY A 149 6.78 -10.42 -5.98
C GLY A 149 6.61 -8.94 -6.32
N GLY A 150 5.73 -8.61 -7.26
CA GLY A 150 5.46 -7.23 -7.65
C GLY A 150 4.74 -6.42 -6.56
N ALA A 151 3.78 -7.01 -5.86
CA ALA A 151 3.12 -6.39 -4.72
C ALA A 151 4.14 -6.04 -3.63
N THR A 152 4.96 -7.00 -3.24
CA THR A 152 6.01 -6.84 -2.22
C THR A 152 7.09 -5.84 -2.66
N ALA A 153 7.48 -5.87 -3.93
CA ALA A 153 8.54 -5.02 -4.46
C ALA A 153 8.16 -3.54 -4.52
N ILE A 154 6.88 -3.17 -4.61
CA ILE A 154 6.48 -1.78 -4.88
C ILE A 154 5.78 -1.16 -3.67
N CYS A 155 4.45 -1.27 -3.59
CA CYS A 155 3.66 -0.60 -2.56
C CYS A 155 2.54 -1.49 -1.98
N GLY A 156 2.71 -2.78 -1.99
CA GLY A 156 1.76 -3.70 -1.39
C GLY A 156 0.44 -3.77 -2.15
N ALA A 157 -0.65 -3.40 -1.50
CA ALA A 157 -2.02 -3.55 -2.00
C ALA A 157 -2.26 -2.85 -3.35
N SER A 158 -1.81 -1.60 -3.51
CA SER A 158 -2.02 -0.86 -4.76
C SER A 158 -1.29 -1.51 -5.95
N ALA A 159 -0.07 -2.02 -5.72
CA ALA A 159 0.67 -2.76 -6.74
C ALA A 159 0.00 -4.12 -7.02
N ALA A 160 -0.48 -4.81 -6.00
CA ALA A 160 -1.23 -6.06 -6.17
C ALA A 160 -2.45 -5.88 -7.07
N LEU A 161 -3.24 -4.83 -6.84
CA LEU A 161 -4.40 -4.51 -7.68
C LEU A 161 -4.03 -4.23 -9.12
N ALA A 162 -3.03 -3.38 -9.34
CA ALA A 162 -2.58 -3.02 -10.67
C ALA A 162 -2.08 -4.25 -11.45
N ILE A 163 -1.28 -5.10 -10.79
CA ILE A 163 -0.74 -6.34 -11.38
C ILE A 163 -1.85 -7.36 -11.63
N TYR A 164 -2.78 -7.52 -10.68
CA TYR A 164 -3.93 -8.41 -10.83
C TYR A 164 -4.82 -8.00 -12.00
N ALA A 165 -5.04 -6.69 -12.19
CA ALA A 165 -5.79 -6.16 -13.32
C ALA A 165 -5.10 -6.45 -14.67
N VAL A 166 -3.75 -6.42 -14.72
CA VAL A 166 -2.97 -6.73 -15.93
C VAL A 166 -2.93 -8.23 -16.22
N ILE A 167 -2.80 -9.08 -15.21
CA ILE A 167 -2.77 -10.53 -15.36
C ILE A 167 -4.14 -11.07 -15.77
N GLY A 168 -5.20 -10.54 -15.17
CA GLY A 168 -6.58 -10.93 -15.40
C GLY A 168 -7.05 -12.10 -14.52
N ARG A 169 -8.36 -12.09 -14.23
CA ARG A 169 -9.03 -13.06 -13.35
C ARG A 169 -9.01 -14.51 -13.89
N GLU A 170 -8.81 -14.68 -15.20
CA GLU A 170 -8.74 -16.00 -15.82
C GLU A 170 -7.45 -16.77 -15.46
N ARG A 171 -6.38 -16.04 -15.09
CA ARG A 171 -5.05 -16.59 -14.80
C ARG A 171 -4.70 -16.61 -13.31
N LEU A 172 -5.41 -15.83 -12.51
CA LEU A 172 -5.27 -15.74 -11.06
C LEU A 172 -6.65 -15.82 -10.42
N ASN A 173 -6.78 -16.73 -9.44
CA ASN A 173 -8.02 -16.81 -8.67
C ASN A 173 -8.05 -15.76 -7.55
N GLN A 174 -9.27 -15.48 -7.06
CA GLN A 174 -9.50 -14.51 -6.00
C GLN A 174 -8.74 -14.84 -4.70
N ASN A 175 -8.60 -16.14 -4.39
CA ASN A 175 -7.93 -16.57 -3.16
C ASN A 175 -6.42 -16.24 -3.18
N GLN A 176 -5.76 -16.39 -4.34
CA GLN A 176 -4.35 -16.02 -4.49
C GLN A 176 -4.14 -14.52 -4.34
N PHE A 177 -5.06 -13.72 -4.88
CA PHE A 177 -5.05 -12.27 -4.72
C PHE A 177 -5.23 -11.88 -3.23
N THR A 178 -6.26 -12.39 -2.58
CA THR A 178 -6.54 -12.13 -1.17
C THR A 178 -5.37 -12.56 -0.26
N LEU A 179 -4.82 -13.76 -0.49
CA LEU A 179 -3.67 -14.26 0.27
C LEU A 179 -2.45 -13.34 0.11
N THR A 180 -2.21 -12.84 -1.11
CA THR A 180 -1.14 -11.88 -1.36
C THR A 180 -1.36 -10.58 -0.59
N LEU A 181 -2.58 -10.02 -0.60
CA LEU A 181 -2.91 -8.80 0.12
C LEU A 181 -2.69 -8.95 1.63
N VAL A 182 -3.24 -10.02 2.22
CA VAL A 182 -3.09 -10.30 3.66
C VAL A 182 -1.63 -10.51 4.02
N GLY A 183 -0.90 -11.30 3.23
CA GLY A 183 0.52 -11.58 3.46
C GLY A 183 1.38 -10.32 3.41
N VAL A 184 1.17 -9.45 2.41
CA VAL A 184 1.91 -8.20 2.27
C VAL A 184 1.56 -7.22 3.39
N ALA A 185 0.28 -7.12 3.78
CA ALA A 185 -0.13 -6.25 4.88
C ALA A 185 0.48 -6.68 6.22
N LEU A 186 0.45 -7.99 6.51
CA LEU A 186 1.05 -8.53 7.72
C LEU A 186 2.57 -8.35 7.74
N ALA A 187 3.25 -8.67 6.63
CA ALA A 187 4.70 -8.45 6.51
C ALA A 187 5.08 -6.98 6.70
N SER A 188 4.27 -6.07 6.15
CA SER A 188 4.48 -4.62 6.29
C SER A 188 4.31 -4.15 7.74
N ALA A 189 3.29 -4.65 8.45
CA ALA A 189 3.06 -4.32 9.86
C ALA A 189 4.22 -4.83 10.75
N ILE A 190 4.69 -6.06 10.50
CA ILE A 190 5.86 -6.62 11.19
C ILE A 190 7.10 -5.78 10.89
N ALA A 191 7.35 -5.47 9.63
CA ALA A 191 8.50 -4.66 9.23
C ALA A 191 8.51 -3.28 9.88
N MET A 192 7.36 -2.58 9.88
CA MET A 192 7.21 -1.29 10.55
C MET A 192 7.55 -1.36 12.05
N SER A 193 7.17 -2.46 12.71
CA SER A 193 7.38 -2.62 14.16
C SER A 193 8.83 -2.98 14.51
N PHE A 194 9.47 -3.81 13.70
CA PHE A 194 10.79 -4.37 14.02
C PHE A 194 11.97 -3.64 13.37
N TYR A 195 11.80 -3.06 12.19
CA TYR A 195 12.93 -2.44 11.49
C TYR A 195 13.51 -1.21 12.21
N PRO A 196 12.71 -0.34 12.86
CA PRO A 196 13.28 0.74 13.68
C PRO A 196 14.17 0.21 14.82
N LEU A 197 13.75 -0.89 15.46
CA LEU A 197 14.52 -1.54 16.53
C LEU A 197 15.81 -2.15 16.01
N ILE A 198 15.75 -2.82 14.85
CA ILE A 198 16.93 -3.39 14.17
C ILE A 198 17.89 -2.28 13.76
N ALA A 199 17.39 -1.18 13.18
CA ALA A 199 18.20 -0.04 12.79
C ALA A 199 18.91 0.58 13.99
N ALA A 200 18.23 0.71 15.14
CA ALA A 200 18.81 1.20 16.38
C ALA A 200 19.87 0.23 16.95
N ALA A 201 19.58 -1.09 16.93
CA ALA A 201 20.53 -2.10 17.41
C ALA A 201 21.81 -2.22 16.56
N LEU A 202 21.73 -1.80 15.29
CA LEU A 202 22.86 -1.81 14.36
C LEU A 202 23.51 -0.42 14.18
N ASP A 203 23.16 0.55 15.02
CA ASP A 203 23.64 1.94 15.00
C ASP A 203 23.56 2.58 13.59
N PHE A 204 22.43 2.37 12.91
CA PHE A 204 22.21 2.97 11.57
C PHE A 204 22.10 4.49 11.70
N SER A 205 22.74 5.20 10.74
CA SER A 205 22.48 6.62 10.57
C SER A 205 21.03 6.86 10.14
N ASP A 206 20.51 8.06 10.37
CA ASP A 206 19.16 8.48 9.94
C ASP A 206 18.89 8.15 8.45
N ARG A 207 19.91 8.36 7.59
CA ARG A 207 19.82 8.07 6.16
C ARG A 207 19.68 6.57 5.89
N GLN A 208 20.41 5.73 6.60
CA GLN A 208 20.36 4.28 6.45
C GLN A 208 19.02 3.73 6.98
N ALA A 209 18.60 4.19 8.16
CA ALA A 209 17.34 3.81 8.76
C ALA A 209 16.15 4.24 7.88
N GLY A 210 16.13 5.49 7.41
CA GLY A 210 15.11 6.00 6.51
C GLY A 210 15.07 5.24 5.18
N PHE A 211 16.24 4.93 4.60
CA PHE A 211 16.30 4.10 3.39
C PHE A 211 15.74 2.70 3.64
N LEU A 212 16.10 2.05 4.75
CA LEU A 212 15.56 0.74 5.12
C LEU A 212 14.04 0.77 5.21
N MET A 213 13.45 1.75 5.94
CA MET A 213 12.01 1.87 6.09
C MET A 213 11.31 2.11 4.75
N GLY A 214 11.79 3.07 3.96
CA GLY A 214 11.20 3.40 2.66
C GLY A 214 11.33 2.28 1.63
N ALA A 215 12.44 1.54 1.66
CA ALA A 215 12.73 0.47 0.71
C ALA A 215 12.12 -0.88 1.09
N ALA A 216 11.92 -1.18 2.37
CA ALA A 216 11.49 -2.51 2.81
C ALA A 216 10.04 -2.57 3.31
N VAL A 217 9.52 -1.53 3.96
CA VAL A 217 8.11 -1.49 4.38
C VAL A 217 7.22 -1.27 3.17
N HIS A 218 6.15 -2.06 3.01
CA HIS A 218 5.37 -2.05 1.76
C HIS A 218 4.35 -0.92 1.70
N ASP A 219 3.63 -0.66 2.77
CA ASP A 219 2.65 0.43 2.85
C ASP A 219 3.31 1.80 3.06
N VAL A 220 2.74 2.86 2.45
CA VAL A 220 3.28 4.22 2.54
C VAL A 220 3.20 4.75 3.97
N ALA A 221 2.01 4.67 4.60
CA ALA A 221 1.81 5.21 5.95
C ALA A 221 2.69 4.47 6.98
N GLN A 222 2.81 3.16 6.84
CA GLN A 222 3.65 2.34 7.71
C GLN A 222 5.16 2.61 7.49
N ALA A 223 5.60 2.84 6.26
CA ALA A 223 6.98 3.22 5.97
C ALA A 223 7.35 4.57 6.62
N LEU A 224 6.45 5.54 6.51
CA LEU A 224 6.60 6.84 7.16
C LEU A 224 6.57 6.66 8.69
N GLY A 225 5.60 5.91 9.21
CA GLY A 225 5.48 5.62 10.64
C GLY A 225 6.75 5.01 11.22
N GLY A 226 7.31 4.00 10.55
CA GLY A 226 8.59 3.39 10.93
C GLY A 226 9.76 4.37 10.85
N GLY A 227 9.84 5.17 9.80
CA GLY A 227 10.88 6.19 9.64
C GLY A 227 10.84 7.25 10.73
N TYR A 228 9.67 7.86 10.94
CA TYR A 228 9.48 8.89 11.96
C TYR A 228 9.57 8.37 13.41
N SER A 229 9.33 7.06 13.62
CA SER A 229 9.57 6.46 14.95
C SER A 229 11.05 6.34 15.28
N TYR A 230 11.93 6.32 14.27
CA TYR A 230 13.37 6.32 14.46
C TYR A 230 13.92 7.73 14.69
N SER A 231 13.67 8.65 13.77
CA SER A 231 14.00 10.06 13.86
C SER A 231 13.24 10.90 12.82
N GLN A 232 13.19 12.23 13.01
CA GLN A 232 12.61 13.15 12.04
C GLN A 232 13.28 13.02 10.66
N ASN A 233 14.63 13.02 10.65
CA ASN A 233 15.41 12.92 9.41
C ASN A 233 15.20 11.55 8.72
N ALA A 234 15.14 10.45 9.47
CA ALA A 234 14.87 9.13 8.93
C ALA A 234 13.46 9.06 8.31
N GLY A 235 12.47 9.71 8.92
CA GLY A 235 11.12 9.83 8.37
C GLY A 235 11.08 10.56 7.03
N GLU A 236 11.82 11.65 6.89
CA GLU A 236 11.93 12.38 5.64
C GLU A 236 12.59 11.54 4.54
N VAL A 237 13.68 10.87 4.85
CA VAL A 237 14.36 9.96 3.91
C VAL A 237 13.45 8.79 3.53
N ALA A 238 12.74 8.17 4.49
CA ALA A 238 11.79 7.11 4.23
C ALA A 238 10.67 7.56 3.28
N THR A 239 10.18 8.79 3.46
CA THR A 239 9.17 9.40 2.58
C THR A 239 9.69 9.52 1.15
N ILE A 240 10.88 10.10 0.96
CA ILE A 240 11.49 10.27 -0.38
C ILE A 240 11.70 8.91 -1.07
N VAL A 241 12.28 7.95 -0.37
CA VAL A 241 12.53 6.59 -0.89
C VAL A 241 11.23 5.90 -1.25
N LYS A 242 10.22 5.99 -0.39
CA LYS A 242 8.91 5.37 -0.62
C LYS A 242 8.17 5.98 -1.79
N LEU A 243 8.13 7.30 -1.90
CA LEU A 243 7.50 7.98 -3.03
C LEU A 243 8.23 7.69 -4.35
N SER A 244 9.56 7.56 -4.32
CA SER A 244 10.35 7.11 -5.49
C SER A 244 9.95 5.70 -5.93
N ARG A 245 9.72 4.76 -5.00
CA ARG A 245 9.19 3.41 -5.32
C ARG A 245 7.79 3.47 -5.93
N VAL A 246 6.91 4.27 -5.36
CA VAL A 246 5.53 4.43 -5.87
C VAL A 246 5.55 5.03 -7.28
N ALA A 247 6.44 5.97 -7.57
CA ALA A 247 6.62 6.51 -8.92
C ALA A 247 7.05 5.44 -9.94
N LEU A 248 7.79 4.43 -9.48
CA LEU A 248 8.19 3.29 -10.32
C LEU A 248 7.07 2.27 -10.56
N LEU A 249 5.89 2.43 -9.95
CA LEU A 249 4.75 1.51 -10.12
C LEU A 249 4.33 1.40 -11.59
N ALA A 250 4.12 2.54 -12.26
CA ALA A 250 3.64 2.55 -13.63
C ALA A 250 4.60 1.85 -14.61
N PRO A 251 5.92 2.18 -14.66
CA PRO A 251 6.86 1.45 -15.50
C PRO A 251 7.02 -0.02 -15.10
N ALA A 252 7.00 -0.35 -13.80
CA ALA A 252 7.11 -1.74 -13.36
C ALA A 252 5.90 -2.58 -13.81
N VAL A 253 4.69 -2.08 -13.64
CA VAL A 253 3.46 -2.76 -14.09
C VAL A 253 3.44 -2.90 -15.61
N ALA A 254 3.91 -1.90 -16.36
CA ALA A 254 4.05 -1.99 -17.82
C ALA A 254 5.04 -3.10 -18.23
N LEU A 255 6.21 -3.18 -17.59
CA LEU A 255 7.20 -4.23 -17.85
C LEU A 255 6.67 -5.62 -17.50
N ILE A 256 5.97 -5.77 -16.37
CA ILE A 256 5.29 -7.03 -16.00
C ILE A 256 4.25 -7.40 -17.06
N GLY A 257 3.45 -6.44 -17.54
CA GLY A 257 2.47 -6.64 -18.59
C GLY A 257 3.10 -7.13 -19.90
N LEU A 258 4.23 -6.55 -20.30
CA LEU A 258 5.00 -6.99 -21.47
C LEU A 258 5.56 -8.40 -21.28
N ALA A 259 6.15 -8.70 -20.11
CA ALA A 259 6.69 -10.02 -19.79
C ALA A 259 5.61 -11.12 -19.80
N ILE A 260 4.40 -10.80 -19.36
CA ILE A 260 3.24 -11.71 -19.38
C ILE A 260 2.67 -11.82 -20.79
N GLY A 261 2.55 -10.72 -21.53
CA GLY A 261 1.99 -10.66 -22.88
C GLY A 261 2.86 -11.36 -23.92
N SER A 262 4.17 -11.29 -23.80
CA SER A 262 5.12 -12.00 -24.68
C SER A 262 5.09 -13.52 -24.52
N SER A 263 4.48 -14.03 -23.46
CA SER A 263 4.41 -15.46 -23.12
C SER A 263 3.06 -16.12 -23.45
N GLY A 264 2.12 -15.43 -24.06
CA GLY A 264 0.81 -15.98 -24.44
C GLY A 264 -0.07 -14.96 -25.14
N GLY A 265 -0.16 -15.08 -26.45
CA GLY A 265 -1.16 -14.54 -27.39
C GLY A 265 -1.71 -13.13 -27.12
N LYS A 266 -1.60 -12.32 -28.16
CA LYS A 266 -2.15 -10.96 -28.41
C LYS A 266 -2.78 -10.21 -27.23
N PRO A 267 -2.25 -9.04 -26.87
CA PRO A 267 -2.86 -8.18 -25.87
C PRO A 267 -4.23 -7.71 -26.36
N LYS A 268 -5.31 -8.23 -25.78
CA LYS A 268 -6.64 -7.62 -25.93
C LYS A 268 -6.67 -6.35 -25.10
N GLY A 269 -6.27 -5.24 -25.74
CA GLY A 269 -6.92 -3.96 -25.64
C GLY A 269 -6.93 -3.20 -24.31
N LEU A 270 -5.78 -2.72 -23.81
CA LEU A 270 -5.81 -1.51 -22.95
C LEU A 270 -6.09 -0.25 -23.80
N ILE A 271 -5.76 -0.26 -25.09
CA ILE A 271 -5.97 0.87 -26.03
C ILE A 271 -7.41 0.93 -26.57
N ALA A 272 -8.19 -0.15 -26.49
CA ALA A 272 -9.56 -0.19 -27.01
C ALA A 272 -10.60 0.45 -26.07
N LYS A 273 -10.26 0.85 -24.85
CA LYS A 273 -11.17 1.55 -23.92
C LYS A 273 -10.96 3.07 -23.85
N LEU A 274 -10.10 3.61 -24.69
CA LEU A 274 -9.84 5.07 -24.82
C LEU A 274 -10.42 5.68 -26.09
N LYS A 275 -11.36 4.99 -26.75
CA LYS A 275 -12.20 5.54 -27.82
C LYS A 275 -13.63 5.67 -27.36
#